data_9e8c5a80611276a8bbc8a8cd6ffd135b
#
_entry.id   9e8c5a80611276a8bbc8a8cd6ffd135b
#
_cell.length_a   1.000
_cell.length_b   1.000
_cell.length_c   1.000
_cell.angle_alpha   90.00
_cell.angle_beta   90.00
_cell.angle_gamma   90.00
#
_symmetry.space_group_name_H-M   'P 1'
#
loop_
_entity.id
_entity.type
_entity.pdbx_description
1 polymer ?
#
loop_
_entity_poly.entity_id
_entity_poly.type
_entity_poly.pdbx_seq_one_letter_code
_entity_poly.pdbx_strand_id
1 'polypeptide(L)'
;RRQRQMCIRDRDHPDEFQVVAVAEPDKERRESFAKRHNIPEELCFESYEELLGKEKLADCAMICTMDRMHYEPTIMALKKGYHVLCEKPMSPDKKEIIEMGEMAKKYDRILSVCHVLRYSPFFSKLKELLEEGKIGRLMTIQHMEEVGYWHQAHSFVRGNWRNAEESSPMTV
;
A
#
# COMPACT_ATOMS: atom_id res chain seq x y z
N ARG A 1 1.17 4.20 -11.28
CA ARG A 1 1.95 2.95 -11.56
C ARG A 1 1.86 1.92 -10.44
N ARG A 2 1.82 2.31 -9.14
CA ARG A 2 1.78 1.35 -8.01
C ARG A 2 0.43 0.62 -7.92
N GLN A 3 -0.70 1.31 -8.07
CA GLN A 3 -2.03 0.66 -8.17
C GLN A 3 -2.09 -0.38 -9.30
N ARG A 4 -1.37 -0.19 -10.41
CA ARG A 4 -1.34 -1.14 -11.52
C ARG A 4 -0.83 -2.53 -11.14
N GLN A 5 0.13 -2.63 -10.23
CA GLN A 5 0.73 -3.93 -9.87
C GLN A 5 -0.13 -4.73 -8.90
N MET A 6 -0.82 -4.07 -7.97
CA MET A 6 -1.71 -4.75 -7.02
C MET A 6 -2.99 -5.27 -7.69
N CYS A 7 -3.51 -4.52 -8.69
CA CYS A 7 -4.71 -4.89 -9.45
C CYS A 7 -4.45 -5.84 -10.64
N ILE A 8 -3.22 -6.31 -10.82
CA ILE A 8 -2.93 -7.37 -11.79
C ILE A 8 -3.53 -8.70 -11.30
N ARG A 9 -3.57 -8.91 -9.98
CA ARG A 9 -3.97 -10.19 -9.40
C ARG A 9 -5.44 -10.54 -9.64
N ASP A 10 -6.37 -9.58 -9.62
CA ASP A 10 -7.78 -9.86 -9.90
C ASP A 10 -8.01 -10.27 -11.36
N ARG A 11 -7.17 -9.80 -12.27
CA ARG A 11 -7.21 -10.17 -13.66
C ARG A 11 -6.53 -11.52 -13.92
N ASP A 12 -5.39 -11.77 -13.27
CA ASP A 12 -4.58 -12.97 -13.49
C ASP A 12 -5.08 -14.16 -12.62
N HIS A 13 -5.79 -13.86 -11.52
CA HIS A 13 -6.35 -14.82 -10.58
C HIS A 13 -7.78 -14.43 -10.15
N PRO A 14 -8.73 -14.36 -11.10
CA PRO A 14 -10.11 -13.92 -10.83
C PRO A 14 -10.87 -14.86 -9.89
N ASP A 15 -10.41 -16.11 -9.76
CA ASP A 15 -10.99 -17.10 -8.87
C ASP A 15 -10.61 -16.88 -7.39
N GLU A 16 -9.52 -16.15 -7.16
CA GLU A 16 -8.97 -15.92 -5.82
C GLU A 16 -9.22 -14.49 -5.32
N PHE A 17 -9.31 -13.52 -6.23
CA PHE A 17 -9.32 -12.11 -5.88
C PHE A 17 -10.21 -11.29 -6.82
N GLN A 18 -11.10 -10.48 -6.25
CA GLN A 18 -11.97 -9.58 -6.97
C GLN A 18 -11.94 -8.18 -6.36
N VAL A 19 -11.77 -7.16 -7.17
CA VAL A 19 -11.96 -5.76 -6.77
C VAL A 19 -13.43 -5.40 -6.88
N VAL A 20 -14.07 -5.07 -5.77
CA VAL A 20 -15.53 -4.84 -5.72
C VAL A 20 -15.93 -3.37 -5.63
N ALA A 21 -15.04 -2.51 -5.11
CA ALA A 21 -15.32 -1.08 -4.96
C ALA A 21 -14.05 -0.26 -5.13
N VAL A 22 -14.21 1.03 -5.43
CA VAL A 22 -13.10 1.99 -5.56
C VAL A 22 -13.46 3.33 -4.95
N ALA A 23 -12.48 3.94 -4.26
CA ALA A 23 -12.52 5.34 -3.85
C ALA A 23 -11.33 6.08 -4.49
N GLU A 24 -11.62 7.06 -5.35
CA GLU A 24 -10.63 7.87 -6.05
C GLU A 24 -11.23 9.24 -6.37
N PRO A 25 -10.66 10.34 -5.87
CA PRO A 25 -11.19 11.68 -6.09
C PRO A 25 -11.17 12.10 -7.56
N ASP A 26 -10.16 11.68 -8.33
CA ASP A 26 -10.06 11.97 -9.75
C ASP A 26 -11.06 11.14 -10.54
N LYS A 27 -12.03 11.82 -11.16
CA LYS A 27 -13.12 11.19 -11.91
C LYS A 27 -12.63 10.29 -13.04
N GLU A 28 -11.67 10.78 -13.86
CA GLU A 28 -11.17 10.01 -15.00
C GLU A 28 -10.46 8.73 -14.56
N ARG A 29 -9.67 8.82 -13.46
CA ARG A 29 -9.00 7.66 -12.88
C ARG A 29 -10.00 6.69 -12.29
N ARG A 30 -11.00 7.17 -11.56
CA ARG A 30 -12.07 6.38 -10.96
C ARG A 30 -12.84 5.60 -12.02
N GLU A 31 -13.32 6.27 -13.08
CA GLU A 31 -14.04 5.64 -14.18
C GLU A 31 -13.17 4.62 -14.94
N SER A 32 -11.92 4.99 -15.25
CA SER A 32 -10.98 4.08 -15.92
C SER A 32 -10.67 2.84 -15.09
N PHE A 33 -10.58 3.00 -13.76
CA PHE A 33 -10.37 1.90 -12.84
C PHE A 33 -11.60 1.00 -12.73
N ALA A 34 -12.78 1.60 -12.53
CA ALA A 34 -14.05 0.89 -12.46
C ALA A 34 -14.33 0.06 -13.73
N LYS A 35 -14.13 0.67 -14.90
CA LYS A 35 -14.27 -0.04 -16.19
C LYS A 35 -13.33 -1.24 -16.30
N ARG A 36 -12.10 -1.12 -15.82
CA ARG A 36 -11.09 -2.20 -15.90
C ARG A 36 -11.43 -3.39 -15.03
N HIS A 37 -12.05 -3.14 -13.87
CA HIS A 37 -12.37 -4.16 -12.88
C HIS A 37 -13.86 -4.51 -12.83
N ASN A 38 -14.65 -4.01 -13.80
CA ASN A 38 -16.10 -4.21 -13.88
C ASN A 38 -16.85 -3.80 -12.60
N ILE A 39 -16.41 -2.71 -11.96
CA ILE A 39 -17.05 -2.18 -10.74
C ILE A 39 -18.28 -1.39 -11.15
N PRO A 40 -19.47 -1.68 -10.61
CA PRO A 40 -20.68 -0.92 -10.87
C PRO A 40 -20.59 0.50 -10.29
N GLU A 41 -21.32 1.45 -10.90
CA GLU A 41 -21.24 2.87 -10.57
C GLU A 41 -21.54 3.16 -9.09
N GLU A 42 -22.51 2.46 -8.52
CA GLU A 42 -22.92 2.57 -7.11
C GLU A 42 -21.83 2.15 -6.10
N LEU A 43 -20.76 1.48 -6.56
CA LEU A 43 -19.59 1.09 -5.77
C LEU A 43 -18.34 1.91 -6.12
N CYS A 44 -18.54 3.05 -6.81
CA CYS A 44 -17.51 4.02 -7.15
C CYS A 44 -17.67 5.28 -6.31
N PHE A 45 -16.72 5.57 -5.44
CA PHE A 45 -16.79 6.67 -4.47
C PHE A 45 -15.73 7.73 -4.77
N GLU A 46 -16.00 8.99 -4.39
CA GLU A 46 -15.03 10.07 -4.54
C GLU A 46 -14.00 10.10 -3.42
N SER A 47 -14.37 9.58 -2.25
CA SER A 47 -13.50 9.56 -1.10
C SER A 47 -13.54 8.23 -0.35
N TYR A 48 -12.48 7.96 0.43
CA TYR A 48 -12.43 6.78 1.28
C TYR A 48 -13.45 6.85 2.44
N GLU A 49 -13.80 8.06 2.88
CA GLU A 49 -14.80 8.30 3.91
C GLU A 49 -16.18 7.84 3.44
N GLU A 50 -16.53 8.14 2.20
CA GLU A 50 -17.79 7.68 1.61
C GLU A 50 -17.83 6.16 1.50
N LEU A 51 -16.78 5.53 0.99
CA LEU A 51 -16.67 4.08 0.86
C LEU A 51 -16.74 3.41 2.22
N LEU A 52 -15.89 3.84 3.15
CA LEU A 52 -15.80 3.25 4.49
C LEU A 52 -16.99 3.64 5.39
N GLY A 53 -17.78 4.65 5.01
CA GLY A 53 -19.06 4.99 5.62
C GLY A 53 -20.15 3.97 5.33
N LYS A 54 -20.10 3.25 4.22
CA LYS A 54 -21.06 2.20 3.86
C LYS A 54 -20.91 0.95 4.76
N GLU A 55 -21.81 0.01 4.65
CA GLU A 55 -21.62 -1.31 5.21
C GLU A 55 -20.37 -1.98 4.63
N LYS A 56 -19.83 -2.96 5.33
CA LYS A 56 -18.61 -3.65 4.88
C LYS A 56 -18.88 -4.37 3.55
N LEU A 57 -18.14 -3.95 2.51
CA LEU A 57 -18.32 -4.41 1.12
C LEU A 57 -17.41 -5.59 0.74
N ALA A 58 -16.29 -5.78 1.44
CA ALA A 58 -15.26 -6.75 1.10
C ALA A 58 -14.52 -7.26 2.34
N ASP A 59 -13.67 -8.26 2.16
CA ASP A 59 -12.85 -8.81 3.25
C ASP A 59 -11.63 -7.94 3.54
N CYS A 60 -11.09 -7.30 2.50
CA CYS A 60 -9.85 -6.53 2.57
C CYS A 60 -10.02 -5.14 1.96
N ALA A 61 -9.37 -4.15 2.57
CA ALA A 61 -9.17 -2.81 2.02
C ALA A 61 -7.71 -2.61 1.61
N MET A 62 -7.50 -2.06 0.42
CA MET A 62 -6.16 -1.71 -0.08
C MET A 62 -5.99 -0.19 0.02
N ILE A 63 -5.08 0.27 0.86
CA ILE A 63 -4.83 1.70 1.09
C ILE A 63 -3.63 2.11 0.22
N CYS A 64 -3.92 2.92 -0.81
CA CYS A 64 -2.96 3.35 -1.84
C CYS A 64 -2.94 4.88 -2.00
N THR A 65 -3.33 5.60 -0.98
CA THR A 65 -3.31 7.06 -0.91
C THR A 65 -1.88 7.62 -0.90
N MET A 66 -1.71 8.91 -0.67
CA MET A 66 -0.40 9.50 -0.45
C MET A 66 0.12 9.14 0.95
N ASP A 67 1.43 9.15 1.12
CA ASP A 67 2.14 8.63 2.30
C ASP A 67 1.57 9.11 3.64
N ARG A 68 1.25 10.41 3.77
CA ARG A 68 0.67 10.98 5.00
C ARG A 68 -0.83 10.67 5.18
N MET A 69 -1.46 10.19 4.13
CA MET A 69 -2.89 9.86 4.11
C MET A 69 -3.15 8.36 4.33
N HIS A 70 -2.17 7.57 4.74
CA HIS A 70 -2.35 6.14 4.97
C HIS A 70 -3.02 5.84 6.32
N TYR A 71 -2.77 6.68 7.33
CA TYR A 71 -3.18 6.43 8.70
C TYR A 71 -4.70 6.37 8.86
N GLU A 72 -5.40 7.46 8.55
CA GLU A 72 -6.85 7.54 8.80
C GLU A 72 -7.68 6.46 8.11
N PRO A 73 -7.54 6.23 6.78
CA PRO A 73 -8.30 5.18 6.11
C PRO A 73 -7.93 3.79 6.62
N THR A 74 -6.67 3.55 7.05
CA THR A 74 -6.29 2.29 7.68
C THR A 74 -7.01 2.06 8.99
N ILE A 75 -7.05 3.07 9.86
CA ILE A 75 -7.77 3.01 11.15
C ILE A 75 -9.27 2.78 10.94
N MET A 76 -9.87 3.51 9.99
CA MET A 76 -11.29 3.37 9.67
C MET A 76 -11.61 1.96 9.14
N ALA A 77 -10.80 1.45 8.23
CA ALA A 77 -10.98 0.12 7.65
C ALA A 77 -10.85 -0.98 8.72
N LEU A 78 -9.82 -0.91 9.58
CA LEU A 78 -9.64 -1.86 10.68
C LEU A 78 -10.82 -1.86 11.66
N LYS A 79 -11.29 -0.67 12.07
CA LYS A 79 -12.48 -0.52 12.93
C LYS A 79 -13.74 -1.12 12.31
N LYS A 80 -13.84 -1.05 10.99
CA LYS A 80 -14.96 -1.61 10.24
C LYS A 80 -14.84 -3.12 9.98
N GLY A 81 -13.74 -3.72 10.38
CA GLY A 81 -13.52 -5.17 10.29
C GLY A 81 -12.91 -5.64 8.97
N TYR A 82 -12.32 -4.74 8.18
CA TYR A 82 -11.52 -5.12 7.03
C TYR A 82 -10.14 -5.62 7.47
N HIS A 83 -9.60 -6.61 6.76
CA HIS A 83 -8.15 -6.77 6.68
C HIS A 83 -7.58 -5.64 5.83
N VAL A 84 -6.36 -5.20 6.11
CA VAL A 84 -5.79 -4.05 5.39
C VAL A 84 -4.45 -4.41 4.76
N LEU A 85 -4.31 -4.07 3.48
CA LEU A 85 -3.04 -3.98 2.78
C LEU A 85 -2.71 -2.50 2.58
N CYS A 86 -1.71 -2.00 3.31
CA CYS A 86 -1.28 -0.61 3.26
C CYS A 86 -0.04 -0.44 2.39
N GLU A 87 -0.03 0.57 1.51
CA GLU A 87 1.19 0.96 0.79
C GLU A 87 2.25 1.47 1.75
N LYS A 88 3.48 1.36 1.32
CA LYS A 88 4.64 1.88 2.03
C LYS A 88 4.89 3.37 1.68
N PRO A 89 5.41 4.15 2.64
CA PRO A 89 5.56 3.87 4.06
C PRO A 89 4.21 3.89 4.77
N MET A 90 4.08 3.20 5.90
CA MET A 90 2.82 3.18 6.66
C MET A 90 2.38 4.59 7.08
N SER A 91 3.30 5.37 7.60
CA SER A 91 3.19 6.79 7.92
C SER A 91 4.59 7.36 8.15
N PRO A 92 4.80 8.67 7.96
CA PRO A 92 5.98 9.38 8.45
C PRO A 92 6.02 9.55 9.98
N ASP A 93 4.88 9.41 10.67
CA ASP A 93 4.79 9.55 12.12
C ASP A 93 4.87 8.18 12.82
N LYS A 94 5.84 8.05 13.73
CA LYS A 94 6.04 6.84 14.54
C LYS A 94 4.83 6.47 15.39
N LYS A 95 4.10 7.47 15.93
CA LYS A 95 2.93 7.23 16.79
C LYS A 95 1.80 6.59 15.99
N GLU A 96 1.54 7.11 14.79
CA GLU A 96 0.55 6.57 13.87
C GLU A 96 0.87 5.11 13.49
N ILE A 97 2.15 4.79 13.21
CA ILE A 97 2.58 3.43 12.88
C ILE A 97 2.28 2.46 14.04
N ILE A 98 2.58 2.89 15.27
CA ILE A 98 2.33 2.07 16.47
C ILE A 98 0.82 1.85 16.63
N GLU A 99 0.03 2.91 16.54
CA GLU A 99 -1.43 2.85 16.68
C GLU A 99 -2.08 1.97 15.62
N MET A 100 -1.66 2.06 14.36
CA MET A 100 -2.13 1.17 13.29
C MET A 100 -1.93 -0.30 13.66
N GLY A 101 -0.75 -0.65 14.21
CA GLY A 101 -0.45 -2.01 14.67
C GLY A 101 -1.29 -2.45 15.87
N GLU A 102 -1.52 -1.55 16.83
CA GLU A 102 -2.36 -1.81 18.01
C GLU A 102 -3.83 -1.98 17.62
N MET A 103 -4.32 -1.17 16.69
CA MET A 103 -5.68 -1.25 16.17
C MET A 103 -5.91 -2.55 15.40
N ALA A 104 -4.95 -3.00 14.60
CA ALA A 104 -5.04 -4.29 13.92
C ALA A 104 -5.20 -5.44 14.93
N LYS A 105 -4.41 -5.43 16.00
CA LYS A 105 -4.53 -6.41 17.10
C LYS A 105 -5.88 -6.31 17.82
N LYS A 106 -6.30 -5.08 18.16
CA LYS A 106 -7.54 -4.82 18.91
C LYS A 106 -8.77 -5.32 18.18
N TYR A 107 -8.81 -5.17 16.86
CA TYR A 107 -9.95 -5.60 16.03
C TYR A 107 -9.78 -6.99 15.44
N ASP A 108 -8.71 -7.69 15.80
CA ASP A 108 -8.37 -9.02 15.25
C ASP A 108 -8.39 -9.02 13.72
N ARG A 109 -7.65 -8.07 13.12
CA ARG A 109 -7.53 -7.92 11.67
C ARG A 109 -6.06 -7.94 11.25
N ILE A 110 -5.84 -8.46 10.05
CA ILE A 110 -4.51 -8.46 9.45
C ILE A 110 -4.23 -7.06 8.90
N LEU A 111 -3.10 -6.47 9.31
CA LEU A 111 -2.49 -5.31 8.67
C LEU A 111 -1.19 -5.75 8.02
N SER A 112 -1.18 -5.76 6.70
CA SER A 112 0.01 -6.05 5.90
C SER A 112 0.51 -4.78 5.21
N VAL A 113 1.83 -4.65 5.08
CA VAL A 113 2.46 -3.49 4.43
C VAL A 113 3.16 -3.93 3.15
N CYS A 114 3.01 -3.15 2.08
CA CYS A 114 3.60 -3.41 0.77
C CYS A 114 5.13 -3.29 0.75
N HIS A 115 5.83 -4.07 1.58
CA HIS A 115 7.28 -4.22 1.54
C HIS A 115 7.67 -5.26 0.48
N VAL A 116 7.46 -4.89 -0.78
CA VAL A 116 7.54 -5.81 -1.94
C VAL A 116 8.86 -6.55 -2.08
N LEU A 117 9.98 -5.96 -1.66
CA LEU A 117 11.29 -6.59 -1.73
C LEU A 117 11.41 -7.84 -0.85
N ARG A 118 10.63 -7.94 0.23
CA ARG A 118 10.59 -9.15 1.09
C ARG A 118 10.15 -10.40 0.32
N TYR A 119 9.40 -10.21 -0.77
CA TYR A 119 8.83 -11.28 -1.58
C TYR A 119 9.58 -11.48 -2.91
N SER A 120 10.66 -10.73 -3.13
CA SER A 120 11.48 -10.93 -4.32
C SER A 120 12.40 -12.13 -4.17
N PRO A 121 12.64 -12.93 -5.21
CA PRO A 121 13.51 -14.11 -5.15
C PRO A 121 14.92 -13.78 -4.66
N PHE A 122 15.46 -12.63 -5.06
CA PHE A 122 16.79 -12.19 -4.64
C PHE A 122 16.87 -11.98 -3.12
N PHE A 123 15.99 -11.15 -2.55
CA PHE A 123 16.04 -10.88 -1.10
C PHE A 123 15.61 -12.07 -0.26
N SER A 124 14.71 -12.90 -0.76
CA SER A 124 14.34 -14.17 -0.11
C SER A 124 15.54 -15.10 -0.01
N LYS A 125 16.30 -15.25 -1.11
CA LYS A 125 17.53 -16.09 -1.11
C LYS A 125 18.62 -15.50 -0.24
N LEU A 126 18.80 -14.17 -0.28
CA LEU A 126 19.75 -13.49 0.61
C LEU A 126 19.44 -13.77 2.07
N LYS A 127 18.17 -13.64 2.47
CA LYS A 127 17.72 -13.93 3.83
C LYS A 127 18.02 -15.40 4.22
N GLU A 128 17.68 -16.35 3.37
CA GLU A 128 17.94 -17.77 3.59
C GLU A 128 19.44 -18.04 3.86
N LEU A 129 20.33 -17.50 3.02
CA LEU A 129 21.78 -17.66 3.18
C LEU A 129 22.30 -17.08 4.50
N LEU A 130 21.73 -15.94 4.95
CA LEU A 130 22.06 -15.31 6.23
C LEU A 130 21.59 -16.18 7.40
N GLU A 131 20.36 -16.71 7.35
CA GLU A 131 19.76 -17.56 8.37
C GLU A 131 20.49 -18.92 8.48
N GLU A 132 20.96 -19.44 7.37
CA GLU A 132 21.81 -20.64 7.32
C GLU A 132 23.25 -20.42 7.82
N GLY A 133 23.63 -19.17 8.11
CA GLY A 133 24.96 -18.82 8.59
C GLY A 133 26.07 -18.95 7.54
N LYS A 134 25.74 -18.95 6.25
CA LYS A 134 26.73 -19.15 5.16
C LYS A 134 27.89 -18.17 5.17
N ILE A 135 27.69 -16.97 5.71
CA ILE A 135 28.73 -15.95 5.87
C ILE A 135 29.11 -15.74 7.35
N GLY A 136 28.68 -16.64 8.24
CA GLY A 136 28.88 -16.51 9.67
C GLY A 136 28.02 -15.39 10.28
N ARG A 137 28.49 -14.84 11.42
CA ARG A 137 27.79 -13.77 12.11
C ARG A 137 27.85 -12.46 11.31
N LEU A 138 26.68 -11.87 11.05
CA LEU A 138 26.58 -10.57 10.41
C LEU A 138 27.22 -9.49 11.29
N MET A 139 28.25 -8.81 10.80
CA MET A 139 28.99 -7.77 11.51
C MET A 139 28.65 -6.37 10.99
N THR A 140 28.53 -6.24 9.67
CA THR A 140 28.24 -4.97 9.00
C THR A 140 27.37 -5.19 7.78
N ILE A 141 26.58 -4.19 7.43
CA ILE A 141 25.78 -4.13 6.20
C ILE A 141 26.11 -2.83 5.49
N GLN A 142 26.44 -2.93 4.21
CA GLN A 142 26.48 -1.79 3.31
C GLN A 142 25.43 -2.03 2.21
N HIS A 143 24.44 -1.16 2.14
CA HIS A 143 23.38 -1.22 1.14
C HIS A 143 23.27 0.12 0.42
N MET A 144 23.28 0.07 -0.91
CA MET A 144 23.07 1.24 -1.77
C MET A 144 21.84 0.99 -2.65
N GLU A 145 20.92 1.93 -2.65
CA GLU A 145 19.73 1.93 -3.48
C GLU A 145 19.82 3.07 -4.49
N GLU A 146 20.19 2.75 -5.71
CA GLU A 146 20.31 3.74 -6.78
C GLU A 146 18.94 3.97 -7.44
N VAL A 147 18.40 5.18 -7.25
CA VAL A 147 17.14 5.57 -7.89
C VAL A 147 17.41 6.07 -9.30
N GLY A 148 16.93 5.33 -10.31
CA GLY A 148 17.08 5.73 -11.71
C GLY A 148 16.47 7.11 -11.98
N TYR A 149 17.12 7.93 -12.81
CA TYR A 149 16.73 9.33 -13.06
C TYR A 149 15.28 9.51 -13.53
N TRP A 150 14.72 8.56 -14.26
CA TRP A 150 13.32 8.56 -14.66
C TRP A 150 12.38 8.48 -13.47
N HIS A 151 12.67 7.61 -12.52
CA HIS A 151 11.89 7.48 -11.30
C HIS A 151 12.00 8.75 -10.45
N GLN A 152 13.21 9.25 -10.25
CA GLN A 152 13.45 10.49 -9.54
C GLN A 152 12.69 11.66 -10.16
N ALA A 153 12.86 11.89 -11.47
CA ALA A 153 12.22 12.99 -12.18
C ALA A 153 10.69 12.88 -12.19
N HIS A 154 10.16 11.67 -12.42
CA HIS A 154 8.71 11.47 -12.52
C HIS A 154 7.99 11.56 -11.18
N SER A 155 8.56 10.99 -10.13
CA SER A 155 7.89 10.91 -8.83
C SER A 155 8.21 12.11 -7.92
N PHE A 156 9.49 12.46 -7.78
CA PHE A 156 9.95 13.40 -6.77
C PHE A 156 10.24 14.82 -7.28
N VAL A 157 10.35 15.00 -8.60
CA VAL A 157 10.53 16.34 -9.19
C VAL A 157 9.24 16.88 -9.79
N ARG A 158 8.51 16.07 -10.55
CA ARG A 158 7.29 16.48 -11.27
C ARG A 158 6.00 15.90 -10.68
N GLY A 159 6.10 14.81 -9.95
CA GLY A 159 4.96 14.09 -9.39
C GLY A 159 4.51 14.58 -8.02
N ASN A 160 3.56 13.87 -7.46
CA ASN A 160 2.94 14.22 -6.18
C ASN A 160 3.89 14.12 -4.98
N TRP A 161 5.02 13.43 -5.10
CA TRP A 161 6.05 13.31 -4.05
C TRP A 161 7.08 14.45 -4.07
N ARG A 162 6.86 15.50 -4.87
CA ARG A 162 7.73 16.69 -4.93
C ARG A 162 7.67 17.57 -3.68
N ASN A 163 6.57 17.51 -2.94
CA ASN A 163 6.37 18.27 -1.73
C ASN A 163 6.56 17.36 -0.50
N ALA A 164 7.60 17.64 0.30
CA ALA A 164 7.90 16.87 1.50
C ALA A 164 6.86 17.03 2.61
N GLU A 165 6.06 18.10 2.59
CA GLU A 165 4.98 18.32 3.56
C GLU A 165 3.78 17.39 3.29
N GLU A 166 3.56 17.03 2.02
CA GLU A 166 2.47 16.16 1.58
C GLU A 166 2.88 14.68 1.48
N SER A 167 4.18 14.41 1.45
CA SER A 167 4.74 13.07 1.30
C SER A 167 5.78 12.77 2.37
N SER A 168 6.37 11.57 2.32
CA SER A 168 7.55 11.26 3.12
C SER A 168 8.79 11.89 2.49
N PRO A 169 9.69 12.50 3.27
CA PRO A 169 10.97 12.95 2.76
C PRO A 169 11.79 11.73 2.30
N MET A 170 11.99 11.60 0.99
CA MET A 170 12.85 10.56 0.41
C MET A 170 14.27 11.05 0.17
N THR A 171 14.43 12.37 0.09
CA THR A 171 15.71 13.01 -0.18
C THR A 171 15.89 14.16 0.79
N VAL A 172 16.77 13.98 1.70
CA VAL A 172 17.41 15.07 2.44
C VAL A 172 18.84 15.15 1.97
#